data_5d52e23950fd8f52de926f6783f1dd26
#
_entry.id   5d52e23950fd8f52de926f6783f1dd26
#
_cell.length_a   1.000
_cell.length_b   1.000
_cell.length_c   1.000
_cell.angle_alpha   90.00
_cell.angle_beta   90.00
_cell.angle_gamma   90.00
#
_symmetry.space_group_name_H-M   'P 1'
#
loop_
_entity.id
_entity.type
_entity.pdbx_description
1 polymer ?
#
loop_
_entity_poly.entity_id
_entity_poly.type
_entity_poly.pdbx_seq_one_letter_code
_entity_poly.pdbx_strand_id
1 'polypeptide(L)'
;MSEVVNKEVLLRVENLCQYFKLDRTTVNKAVDNVSFDIHKGEVFGLVGESGCGKTTTGRSIIRLYDCTSGSVYFKGQRICAGTQSYKDAISAARKEKSSCKDPARLEGLNKVIEENKALIKSARADHKNVDRSLLNQIQMIFQDPIASLDPRMTVRDIIAEGLIIKGIKDKEYIDNKVYEMLETVGLVREHASRYPHEFSGGQRQRIGIARAIIMEPSLIIADEPISALDVSIRAQVMNLLNDLRESMGLTILFIAHDLSVVKYFSDRIGVMYYGKMVELAPSDELFRHPLHPYTRSLLSAIPQPDPNYEKNRKRIVYNPVADHDYRNSTPSFREVEPGHFVLC
;
A
#
# COMPACT_ATOMS: atom_id res chain seq x y z
N MET A 1 -6.94 -22.05 20.60
CA MET A 1 -7.82 -20.88 20.73
C MET A 1 -6.89 -19.68 20.84
N SER A 2 -6.54 -19.06 19.73
CA SER A 2 -5.72 -17.83 19.73
C SER A 2 -6.64 -16.68 20.17
N GLU A 3 -6.27 -16.04 21.28
CA GLU A 3 -6.88 -14.79 21.72
C GLU A 3 -6.90 -13.82 20.54
N VAL A 4 -8.08 -13.34 20.18
CA VAL A 4 -8.24 -12.17 19.31
C VAL A 4 -7.77 -10.97 20.13
N VAL A 5 -6.46 -10.78 20.18
CA VAL A 5 -5.88 -9.56 20.72
C VAL A 5 -6.40 -8.44 19.81
N ASN A 6 -7.19 -7.56 20.38
CA ASN A 6 -7.71 -6.37 19.69
C ASN A 6 -6.51 -5.46 19.37
N LYS A 7 -5.78 -5.78 18.28
CA LYS A 7 -4.58 -5.04 17.88
C LYS A 7 -4.98 -3.64 17.43
N GLU A 8 -4.26 -2.64 17.91
CA GLU A 8 -4.44 -1.23 17.54
C GLU A 8 -4.32 -1.06 16.02
N VAL A 9 -5.33 -0.46 15.39
CA VAL A 9 -5.29 -0.11 13.96
C VAL A 9 -4.37 1.10 13.78
N LEU A 10 -3.26 0.90 13.08
CA LEU A 10 -2.29 1.95 12.78
C LEU A 10 -2.66 2.72 11.50
N LEU A 11 -3.03 1.99 10.44
CA LEU A 11 -3.47 2.56 9.17
C LEU A 11 -4.85 1.99 8.82
N ARG A 12 -5.76 2.88 8.39
CA ARG A 12 -7.06 2.50 7.84
C ARG A 12 -7.27 3.15 6.50
N VAL A 13 -7.59 2.35 5.50
CA VAL A 13 -7.94 2.76 4.15
C VAL A 13 -9.43 2.48 3.95
N GLU A 14 -10.20 3.52 3.60
CA GLU A 14 -11.65 3.43 3.43
C GLU A 14 -12.07 3.89 2.03
N ASN A 15 -12.65 2.97 1.26
CA ASN A 15 -13.22 3.21 -0.07
C ASN A 15 -12.29 4.00 -1.00
N LEU A 16 -10.98 3.73 -0.93
CA LEU A 16 -9.96 4.44 -1.67
C LEU A 16 -10.16 4.22 -3.17
N CYS A 17 -10.26 5.33 -3.89
CA CYS A 17 -10.23 5.35 -5.34
C CYS A 17 -9.14 6.29 -5.84
N GLN A 18 -8.37 5.80 -6.82
CA GLN A 18 -7.40 6.59 -7.55
C GLN A 18 -7.60 6.40 -9.04
N TYR A 19 -8.09 7.46 -9.70
CA TYR A 19 -8.41 7.46 -11.12
C TYR A 19 -7.51 8.43 -11.86
N PHE A 20 -6.97 8.00 -12.98
CA PHE A 20 -6.15 8.81 -13.88
C PHE A 20 -6.89 9.07 -15.18
N LYS A 21 -7.04 10.32 -15.55
CA LYS A 21 -7.58 10.70 -16.85
C LYS A 21 -6.48 10.49 -17.90
N LEU A 22 -6.71 9.60 -18.85
CA LEU A 22 -5.79 9.35 -19.96
C LEU A 22 -6.08 10.33 -21.12
N ASP A 23 -7.36 10.59 -21.38
CA ASP A 23 -7.85 11.56 -22.35
C ASP A 23 -9.19 12.17 -21.92
N ARG A 24 -9.90 12.84 -22.83
CA ARG A 24 -11.19 13.50 -22.52
C ARG A 24 -12.31 12.52 -22.15
N THR A 25 -12.22 11.27 -22.61
CA THR A 25 -13.28 10.24 -22.50
C THR A 25 -12.84 9.04 -21.67
N THR A 26 -11.55 8.75 -21.61
CA THR A 26 -11.00 7.54 -21.01
C THR A 26 -10.42 7.84 -19.62
N VAL A 27 -10.89 7.06 -18.65
CA VAL A 27 -10.41 7.12 -17.25
C VAL A 27 -9.87 5.75 -16.85
N ASN A 28 -8.62 5.70 -16.45
CA ASN A 28 -8.04 4.51 -15.85
C ASN A 28 -8.35 4.50 -14.35
N LYS A 29 -9.10 3.50 -13.89
CA LYS A 29 -9.41 3.25 -12.49
C LYS A 29 -8.33 2.37 -11.85
N ALA A 30 -7.18 2.96 -11.56
CA ALA A 30 -6.04 2.22 -11.04
C ALA A 30 -6.29 1.63 -9.64
N VAL A 31 -7.08 2.30 -8.81
CA VAL A 31 -7.61 1.80 -7.53
C VAL A 31 -9.09 2.15 -7.48
N ASP A 32 -9.95 1.17 -7.23
CA ASP A 32 -11.40 1.31 -7.28
C ASP A 32 -12.07 0.68 -6.06
N ASN A 33 -12.43 1.53 -5.09
CA ASN A 33 -13.14 1.17 -3.86
C ASN A 33 -12.40 0.15 -2.97
N VAL A 34 -11.10 0.40 -2.70
CA VAL A 34 -10.27 -0.46 -1.87
C VAL A 34 -10.37 -0.05 -0.41
N SER A 35 -10.64 -1.03 0.47
CA SER A 35 -10.71 -0.83 1.93
C SER A 35 -9.95 -1.93 2.66
N PHE A 36 -9.12 -1.56 3.63
CA PHE A 36 -8.41 -2.46 4.53
C PHE A 36 -7.82 -1.70 5.71
N ASP A 37 -7.54 -2.44 6.79
CA ASP A 37 -6.83 -1.94 7.97
C ASP A 37 -5.46 -2.63 8.09
N ILE A 38 -4.45 -1.91 8.61
CA ILE A 38 -3.16 -2.47 9.03
C ILE A 38 -2.99 -2.21 10.52
N HIS A 39 -2.67 -3.27 11.26
CA HIS A 39 -2.45 -3.19 12.69
C HIS A 39 -1.00 -2.84 13.02
N LYS A 40 -0.80 -2.24 14.19
CA LYS A 40 0.54 -1.91 14.68
C LYS A 40 1.42 -3.17 14.83
N GLY A 41 2.65 -3.11 14.29
CA GLY A 41 3.61 -4.23 14.29
C GLY A 41 3.28 -5.34 13.29
N GLU A 42 2.24 -5.17 12.44
CA GLU A 42 1.84 -6.13 11.42
C GLU A 42 2.67 -5.97 10.15
N VAL A 43 2.94 -7.08 9.47
CA VAL A 43 3.32 -7.08 8.06
C VAL A 43 2.09 -7.44 7.24
N PHE A 44 1.55 -6.45 6.52
CA PHE A 44 0.43 -6.62 5.61
C PHE A 44 0.95 -6.78 4.17
N GLY A 45 0.76 -7.96 3.58
CA GLY A 45 1.11 -8.23 2.19
C GLY A 45 0.04 -7.72 1.23
N LEU A 46 0.42 -6.96 0.21
CA LEU A 46 -0.48 -6.55 -0.87
C LEU A 46 0.02 -7.14 -2.19
N VAL A 47 -0.72 -8.09 -2.74
CA VAL A 47 -0.28 -8.90 -3.88
C VAL A 47 -1.23 -8.82 -5.07
N GLY A 48 -0.75 -9.22 -6.25
CA GLY A 48 -1.51 -9.27 -7.50
C GLY A 48 -0.59 -9.06 -8.71
N GLU A 49 -1.12 -9.21 -9.92
CA GLU A 49 -0.38 -9.00 -11.16
C GLU A 49 0.14 -7.57 -11.32
N SER A 50 1.15 -7.41 -12.18
CA SER A 50 1.67 -6.07 -12.52
C SER A 50 0.53 -5.21 -13.11
N GLY A 51 0.47 -3.94 -12.66
CA GLY A 51 -0.56 -3.00 -13.12
C GLY A 51 -1.92 -3.12 -12.43
N CYS A 52 -2.13 -4.03 -11.46
CA CYS A 52 -3.42 -4.16 -10.75
C CYS A 52 -3.70 -3.07 -9.69
N GLY A 53 -2.80 -2.11 -9.49
CA GLY A 53 -3.02 -0.95 -8.61
C GLY A 53 -2.26 -0.93 -7.29
N LYS A 54 -1.46 -1.93 -6.94
CA LYS A 54 -0.71 -2.04 -5.66
C LYS A 54 0.17 -0.83 -5.36
N THR A 55 1.10 -0.53 -6.25
CA THR A 55 2.00 0.64 -6.17
C THR A 55 1.20 1.95 -6.08
N THR A 56 0.11 2.06 -6.86
CA THR A 56 -0.78 3.23 -6.81
C THR A 56 -1.44 3.36 -5.44
N THR A 57 -1.88 2.25 -4.83
CA THR A 57 -2.43 2.24 -3.48
C THR A 57 -1.40 2.75 -2.46
N GLY A 58 -0.17 2.22 -2.47
CA GLY A 58 0.91 2.66 -1.59
C GLY A 58 1.23 4.16 -1.76
N ARG A 59 1.35 4.63 -3.00
CA ARG A 59 1.62 6.04 -3.32
C ARG A 59 0.48 6.98 -2.94
N SER A 60 -0.77 6.52 -2.99
CA SER A 60 -1.93 7.29 -2.53
C SER A 60 -1.93 7.41 -1.00
N ILE A 61 -1.51 6.38 -0.27
CA ILE A 61 -1.42 6.39 1.19
C ILE A 61 -0.42 7.45 1.66
N ILE A 62 0.78 7.53 1.06
CA ILE A 62 1.80 8.55 1.39
C ILE A 62 1.54 9.90 0.72
N ARG A 63 0.41 10.08 0.04
CA ARG A 63 -0.01 11.31 -0.62
C ARG A 63 0.91 11.78 -1.76
N LEU A 64 1.58 10.88 -2.45
CA LEU A 64 2.20 11.19 -3.74
C LEU A 64 1.14 11.41 -4.83
N TYR A 65 -0.05 10.85 -4.65
CA TYR A 65 -1.24 11.13 -5.46
C TYR A 65 -2.36 11.63 -4.57
N ASP A 66 -3.07 12.67 -5.02
CA ASP A 66 -4.30 13.10 -4.38
C ASP A 66 -5.42 12.10 -4.69
N CYS A 67 -6.00 11.50 -3.67
CA CYS A 67 -7.06 10.51 -3.83
C CYS A 67 -8.25 11.08 -4.61
N THR A 68 -8.79 10.33 -5.55
CA THR A 68 -10.01 10.72 -6.27
C THR A 68 -11.21 10.71 -5.33
N SER A 69 -11.39 9.64 -4.57
CA SER A 69 -12.39 9.51 -3.50
C SER A 69 -11.91 8.55 -2.41
N GLY A 70 -12.66 8.43 -1.33
CA GLY A 70 -12.28 7.65 -0.15
C GLY A 70 -11.41 8.44 0.82
N SER A 71 -10.93 7.75 1.86
CA SER A 71 -10.14 8.35 2.94
C SER A 71 -9.05 7.41 3.41
N VAL A 72 -7.94 7.98 3.87
CA VAL A 72 -6.87 7.25 4.56
C VAL A 72 -6.66 7.88 5.93
N TYR A 73 -6.65 7.03 6.95
CA TYR A 73 -6.40 7.43 8.34
C TYR A 73 -5.12 6.77 8.82
N PHE A 74 -4.29 7.54 9.48
CA PHE A 74 -3.08 7.04 10.14
C PHE A 74 -3.09 7.48 11.60
N LYS A 75 -2.93 6.54 12.53
CA LYS A 75 -3.06 6.77 13.97
C LYS A 75 -4.38 7.48 14.33
N GLY A 76 -5.48 7.11 13.67
CA GLY A 76 -6.80 7.69 13.87
C GLY A 76 -7.03 9.06 13.23
N GLN A 77 -6.00 9.72 12.69
CA GLN A 77 -6.13 11.00 12.01
C GLN A 77 -6.26 10.80 10.48
N ARG A 78 -7.22 11.48 9.85
CA ARG A 78 -7.41 11.46 8.40
C ARG A 78 -6.29 12.23 7.71
N ILE A 79 -5.43 11.51 6.99
CA ILE A 79 -4.27 12.06 6.28
C ILE A 79 -4.53 12.32 4.80
N CYS A 80 -5.44 11.57 4.17
CA CYS A 80 -5.85 11.75 2.78
C CYS A 80 -7.37 11.65 2.67
N ALA A 81 -7.98 12.50 1.82
CA ALA A 81 -9.41 12.46 1.55
C ALA A 81 -9.70 12.92 0.12
N GLY A 82 -10.31 12.05 -0.67
CA GLY A 82 -10.85 12.38 -1.99
C GLY A 82 -12.25 12.98 -1.89
N THR A 83 -12.63 13.80 -2.86
CA THR A 83 -13.93 14.51 -2.83
C THR A 83 -14.84 14.18 -4.00
N GLN A 84 -14.41 13.32 -4.93
CA GLN A 84 -15.15 13.10 -6.16
C GLN A 84 -16.49 12.38 -5.92
N SER A 85 -16.54 11.38 -5.05
CA SER A 85 -17.77 10.68 -4.68
C SER A 85 -18.85 11.62 -4.14
N TYR A 86 -18.47 12.59 -3.30
CA TYR A 86 -19.38 13.61 -2.78
C TYR A 86 -19.89 14.56 -3.87
N LYS A 87 -19.01 14.94 -4.83
CA LYS A 87 -19.40 15.76 -5.98
C LYS A 87 -20.38 15.02 -6.90
N ASP A 88 -20.14 13.72 -7.10
CA ASP A 88 -21.03 12.88 -7.93
C ASP A 88 -22.39 12.72 -7.26
N ALA A 89 -22.45 12.52 -5.93
CA ALA A 89 -23.69 12.48 -5.18
C ALA A 89 -24.47 13.82 -5.27
N ILE A 90 -23.78 14.97 -5.17
CA ILE A 90 -24.40 16.29 -5.36
C ILE A 90 -24.94 16.43 -6.78
N SER A 91 -24.19 16.00 -7.79
CA SER A 91 -24.59 16.07 -9.21
C SER A 91 -25.84 15.21 -9.47
N ALA A 92 -25.86 13.97 -8.97
CA ALA A 92 -26.98 13.06 -9.07
C ALA A 92 -28.24 13.65 -8.38
N ALA A 93 -28.10 14.15 -7.14
CA ALA A 93 -29.19 14.77 -6.41
C ALA A 93 -29.75 16.01 -7.11
N ARG A 94 -28.89 16.84 -7.72
CA ARG A 94 -29.32 18.01 -8.52
C ARG A 94 -30.07 17.62 -9.78
N LYS A 95 -29.61 16.55 -10.47
CA LYS A 95 -30.29 16.03 -11.68
C LYS A 95 -31.67 15.49 -11.32
N GLU A 96 -31.78 14.70 -10.24
CA GLU A 96 -33.07 14.18 -9.77
C GLU A 96 -34.00 15.33 -9.34
N LYS A 97 -33.48 16.34 -8.63
CA LYS A 97 -34.24 17.52 -8.19
C LYS A 97 -34.85 18.29 -9.34
N SER A 98 -34.18 18.36 -10.51
CA SER A 98 -34.70 19.08 -11.69
C SER A 98 -35.97 18.44 -12.28
N SER A 99 -36.21 17.15 -12.04
CA SER A 99 -37.36 16.39 -12.53
C SER A 99 -38.38 16.04 -11.45
N CYS A 100 -38.06 16.26 -10.15
CA CYS A 100 -38.90 15.90 -9.02
C CYS A 100 -39.93 16.98 -8.70
N LYS A 101 -41.19 16.59 -8.47
CA LYS A 101 -42.28 17.47 -8.06
C LYS A 101 -42.79 17.19 -6.64
N ASP A 102 -42.34 16.14 -6.00
CA ASP A 102 -42.72 15.77 -4.64
C ASP A 102 -41.97 16.62 -3.61
N PRO A 103 -42.68 17.41 -2.76
CA PRO A 103 -42.06 18.29 -1.77
C PRO A 103 -41.19 17.52 -0.73
N ALA A 104 -41.65 16.35 -0.26
CA ALA A 104 -40.90 15.55 0.71
C ALA A 104 -39.59 15.02 0.11
N ARG A 105 -39.63 14.56 -1.13
CA ARG A 105 -38.44 14.11 -1.87
C ARG A 105 -37.47 15.25 -2.15
N LEU A 106 -37.98 16.46 -2.47
CA LEU A 106 -37.17 17.66 -2.69
C LEU A 106 -36.41 18.08 -1.43
N GLU A 107 -37.04 17.98 -0.26
CA GLU A 107 -36.39 18.24 1.03
C GLU A 107 -35.27 17.24 1.30
N GLY A 108 -35.53 15.93 1.07
CA GLY A 108 -34.51 14.88 1.18
C GLY A 108 -33.30 15.13 0.27
N LEU A 109 -33.54 15.51 -1.00
CA LEU A 109 -32.46 15.82 -1.95
C LEU A 109 -31.65 17.05 -1.54
N ASN A 110 -32.29 18.10 -0.98
CA ASN A 110 -31.60 19.25 -0.45
C ASN A 110 -30.69 18.86 0.73
N LYS A 111 -31.17 18.02 1.64
CA LYS A 111 -30.36 17.50 2.77
C LYS A 111 -29.13 16.74 2.27
N VAL A 112 -29.28 15.85 1.30
CA VAL A 112 -28.15 15.13 0.66
C VAL A 112 -27.13 16.10 0.08
N ILE A 113 -27.59 17.18 -0.61
CA ILE A 113 -26.68 18.18 -1.19
C ILE A 113 -25.90 18.91 -0.10
N GLU A 114 -26.56 19.35 0.97
CA GLU A 114 -25.89 20.11 2.05
C GLU A 114 -24.94 19.22 2.86
N GLU A 115 -25.32 17.99 3.17
CA GLU A 115 -24.45 17.01 3.84
C GLU A 115 -23.17 16.73 3.03
N ASN A 116 -23.29 16.49 1.72
CA ASN A 116 -22.14 16.25 0.87
C ASN A 116 -21.26 17.50 0.69
N LYS A 117 -21.82 18.70 0.68
CA LYS A 117 -21.04 19.96 0.71
C LYS A 117 -20.24 20.07 2.01
N ALA A 118 -20.84 19.75 3.16
CA ALA A 118 -20.15 19.74 4.44
C ALA A 118 -19.01 18.72 4.48
N LEU A 119 -19.21 17.52 3.93
CA LEU A 119 -18.18 16.48 3.81
C LEU A 119 -17.02 16.94 2.90
N ILE A 120 -17.29 17.61 1.78
CA ILE A 120 -16.24 18.20 0.92
C ILE A 120 -15.44 19.24 1.69
N LYS A 121 -16.10 20.09 2.48
CA LYS A 121 -15.42 21.13 3.28
C LYS A 121 -14.52 20.50 4.34
N SER A 122 -15.02 19.50 5.07
CA SER A 122 -14.23 18.74 6.04
C SER A 122 -13.04 18.04 5.39
N ALA A 123 -13.26 17.30 4.30
CA ALA A 123 -12.20 16.57 3.59
C ALA A 123 -11.07 17.52 3.12
N ARG A 124 -11.42 18.71 2.61
CA ARG A 124 -10.43 19.71 2.21
C ARG A 124 -9.69 20.32 3.39
N ALA A 125 -10.40 20.54 4.51
CA ALA A 125 -9.80 21.09 5.73
C ALA A 125 -8.78 20.11 6.30
N ASP A 126 -9.13 18.82 6.42
CA ASP A 126 -8.25 17.77 6.93
C ASP A 126 -7.04 17.61 6.01
N HIS A 127 -7.26 17.58 4.68
CA HIS A 127 -6.15 17.48 3.72
C HIS A 127 -5.14 18.65 3.84
N LYS A 128 -5.62 19.85 4.09
CA LYS A 128 -4.78 21.06 4.25
C LYS A 128 -4.05 21.09 5.59
N ASN A 129 -4.69 20.60 6.65
CA ASN A 129 -4.23 20.74 8.04
C ASN A 129 -3.54 19.48 8.59
N VAL A 130 -3.15 18.54 7.73
CA VAL A 130 -2.43 17.34 8.16
C VAL A 130 -1.11 17.73 8.84
N ASP A 131 -0.87 17.17 10.00
CA ASP A 131 0.40 17.33 10.71
C ASP A 131 1.53 16.65 9.91
N ARG A 132 2.52 17.46 9.51
CA ARG A 132 3.69 16.95 8.79
C ARG A 132 4.52 15.97 9.62
N SER A 133 4.52 16.11 10.94
CA SER A 133 5.23 15.19 11.84
C SER A 133 4.63 13.79 11.77
N LEU A 134 3.32 13.69 11.55
CA LEU A 134 2.61 12.44 11.37
C LEU A 134 2.95 11.80 10.02
N LEU A 135 2.99 12.58 8.95
CA LEU A 135 3.37 12.09 7.62
C LEU A 135 4.82 11.59 7.57
N ASN A 136 5.72 12.22 8.30
CA ASN A 136 7.12 11.79 8.39
C ASN A 136 7.28 10.39 9.03
N GLN A 137 6.26 9.91 9.74
CA GLN A 137 6.24 8.56 10.33
C GLN A 137 5.82 7.48 9.33
N ILE A 138 5.48 7.85 8.11
CA ILE A 138 5.21 6.93 7.01
C ILE A 138 6.33 7.11 5.99
N GLN A 139 7.10 6.06 5.73
CA GLN A 139 8.20 6.10 4.78
C GLN A 139 8.01 5.05 3.70
N MET A 140 8.60 5.28 2.52
CA MET A 140 8.47 4.36 1.38
C MET A 140 9.85 3.89 0.90
N ILE A 141 9.96 2.58 0.73
CA ILE A 141 11.06 1.93 0.00
C ILE A 141 10.55 1.69 -1.42
N PHE A 142 11.23 2.28 -2.41
CA PHE A 142 10.80 2.24 -3.81
C PHE A 142 11.30 0.98 -4.52
N GLN A 143 10.57 0.58 -5.55
CA GLN A 143 10.81 -0.61 -6.36
C GLN A 143 12.17 -0.60 -7.07
N ASP A 144 12.58 0.55 -7.63
CA ASP A 144 13.84 0.70 -8.34
C ASP A 144 14.84 1.47 -7.47
N PRO A 145 15.85 0.79 -6.90
CA PRO A 145 16.86 1.44 -6.08
C PRO A 145 17.77 2.38 -6.90
N ILE A 146 17.87 2.18 -8.22
CA ILE A 146 18.69 3.04 -9.08
C ILE A 146 17.96 4.37 -9.32
N ALA A 147 16.71 4.31 -9.75
CA ALA A 147 15.92 5.50 -10.02
C ALA A 147 15.54 6.30 -8.76
N SER A 148 15.58 5.66 -7.58
CA SER A 148 15.18 6.30 -6.33
C SER A 148 16.31 7.05 -5.60
N LEU A 149 17.56 6.89 -6.03
CA LEU A 149 18.74 7.55 -5.43
C LEU A 149 19.31 8.56 -6.44
N ASP A 150 19.49 9.84 -6.04
CA ASP A 150 20.14 10.83 -6.92
C ASP A 150 21.62 10.45 -7.09
N PRO A 151 22.08 10.13 -8.32
CA PRO A 151 23.46 9.68 -8.56
C PRO A 151 24.53 10.76 -8.30
N ARG A 152 24.12 12.01 -8.11
CA ARG A 152 25.02 13.15 -7.85
C ARG A 152 25.20 13.42 -6.36
N MET A 153 24.40 12.79 -5.50
CA MET A 153 24.50 12.90 -4.05
C MET A 153 25.36 11.79 -3.48
N THR A 154 26.07 12.07 -2.41
CA THR A 154 26.75 11.02 -1.65
C THR A 154 25.73 10.17 -0.88
N VAL A 155 26.11 8.95 -0.52
CA VAL A 155 25.27 8.08 0.32
C VAL A 155 24.89 8.75 1.62
N ARG A 156 25.85 9.48 2.24
CA ARG A 156 25.62 10.29 3.43
C ARG A 156 24.48 11.30 3.21
N ASP A 157 24.52 12.06 2.13
CA ASP A 157 23.55 13.12 1.85
C ASP A 157 22.16 12.54 1.53
N ILE A 158 22.12 11.41 0.83
CA ILE A 158 20.87 10.69 0.52
C ILE A 158 20.19 10.19 1.81
N ILE A 159 20.95 9.59 2.72
CA ILE A 159 20.39 9.08 3.98
C ILE A 159 19.99 10.24 4.90
N ALA A 160 20.83 11.29 4.99
CA ALA A 160 20.62 12.45 5.84
C ALA A 160 19.45 13.36 5.38
N GLU A 161 19.02 13.26 4.12
CA GLU A 161 18.06 14.20 3.51
C GLU A 161 16.81 14.41 4.38
N GLY A 162 16.23 13.33 4.87
CA GLY A 162 15.04 13.38 5.72
C GLY A 162 15.25 14.18 7.02
N LEU A 163 16.39 14.03 7.67
CA LEU A 163 16.75 14.78 8.89
C LEU A 163 16.96 16.27 8.59
N ILE A 164 17.60 16.58 7.46
CA ILE A 164 17.85 17.95 7.01
C ILE A 164 16.52 18.66 6.70
N ILE A 165 15.60 18.00 5.99
CA ILE A 165 14.24 18.51 5.69
C ILE A 165 13.45 18.73 7.00
N LYS A 166 13.62 17.88 8.00
CA LYS A 166 13.04 18.03 9.34
C LYS A 166 13.60 19.22 10.11
N GLY A 167 14.67 19.87 9.59
CA GLY A 167 15.28 21.07 10.14
C GLY A 167 16.40 20.79 11.15
N ILE A 168 16.90 19.57 11.23
CA ILE A 168 18.07 19.23 12.05
C ILE A 168 19.30 19.83 11.38
N LYS A 169 20.09 20.63 12.15
CA LYS A 169 21.27 21.36 11.66
C LYS A 169 22.58 20.88 12.26
N ASP A 170 22.51 20.07 13.30
CA ASP A 170 23.67 19.50 13.96
C ASP A 170 24.32 18.44 13.05
N LYS A 171 25.47 18.79 12.48
CA LYS A 171 26.19 17.93 11.55
C LYS A 171 26.74 16.67 12.23
N GLU A 172 27.25 16.78 13.44
CA GLU A 172 27.79 15.64 14.18
C GLU A 172 26.69 14.63 14.51
N TYR A 173 25.53 15.12 14.96
CA TYR A 173 24.35 14.28 15.17
C TYR A 173 23.92 13.57 13.89
N ILE A 174 23.83 14.31 12.76
CA ILE A 174 23.43 13.74 11.45
C ILE A 174 24.42 12.66 11.02
N ASP A 175 25.74 12.94 11.10
CA ASP A 175 26.76 12.00 10.67
C ASP A 175 26.75 10.72 11.51
N ASN A 176 26.60 10.84 12.83
CA ASN A 176 26.47 9.69 13.73
C ASN A 176 25.23 8.86 13.43
N LYS A 177 24.07 9.50 13.14
CA LYS A 177 22.84 8.79 12.74
C LYS A 177 22.99 8.11 11.39
N VAL A 178 23.67 8.72 10.42
CA VAL A 178 23.94 8.10 9.12
C VAL A 178 24.82 6.85 9.29
N TYR A 179 25.88 6.94 10.10
CA TYR A 179 26.75 5.79 10.37
C TYR A 179 26.02 4.66 11.07
N GLU A 180 25.18 4.98 12.06
CA GLU A 180 24.31 4.01 12.74
C GLU A 180 23.39 3.30 11.73
N MET A 181 22.75 4.05 10.83
CA MET A 181 21.85 3.46 9.81
C MET A 181 22.60 2.61 8.79
N LEU A 182 23.81 3.02 8.38
CA LEU A 182 24.64 2.20 7.49
C LEU A 182 25.00 0.85 8.15
N GLU A 183 25.45 0.88 9.40
CA GLU A 183 25.76 -0.35 10.16
C GLU A 183 24.52 -1.23 10.35
N THR A 184 23.38 -0.63 10.66
CA THR A 184 22.10 -1.32 10.83
C THR A 184 21.70 -2.09 9.55
N VAL A 185 21.96 -1.53 8.37
CA VAL A 185 21.65 -2.23 7.10
C VAL A 185 22.82 -3.10 6.60
N GLY A 186 23.86 -3.30 7.41
CA GLY A 186 25.01 -4.15 7.08
C GLY A 186 25.98 -3.53 6.06
N LEU A 187 26.10 -2.20 6.06
CA LEU A 187 27.09 -1.44 5.31
C LEU A 187 28.12 -0.83 6.29
N VAL A 188 29.29 -0.45 5.76
CA VAL A 188 30.36 0.16 6.58
C VAL A 188 30.32 1.69 6.48
N ARG A 189 30.87 2.37 7.51
CA ARG A 189 30.85 3.86 7.62
C ARG A 189 31.53 4.56 6.46
N GLU A 190 32.58 3.95 5.91
CA GLU A 190 33.34 4.48 4.76
C GLU A 190 32.47 4.59 3.50
N HIS A 191 31.36 3.84 3.43
CA HIS A 191 30.40 3.95 2.34
C HIS A 191 29.67 5.29 2.30
N ALA A 192 29.64 6.06 3.40
CA ALA A 192 28.98 7.35 3.48
C ALA A 192 29.48 8.37 2.43
N SER A 193 30.78 8.35 2.12
CA SER A 193 31.41 9.30 1.18
C SER A 193 31.29 8.90 -0.29
N ARG A 194 30.80 7.69 -0.58
CA ARG A 194 30.68 7.16 -1.95
C ARG A 194 29.37 7.59 -2.63
N TYR A 195 29.30 7.39 -3.94
CA TYR A 195 28.13 7.67 -4.75
C TYR A 195 27.36 6.39 -5.09
N PRO A 196 26.03 6.46 -5.35
CA PRO A 196 25.20 5.28 -5.62
C PRO A 196 25.72 4.37 -6.73
N HIS A 197 26.35 4.91 -7.78
CA HIS A 197 26.87 4.13 -8.91
C HIS A 197 28.05 3.20 -8.55
N GLU A 198 28.68 3.40 -7.40
CA GLU A 198 29.79 2.57 -6.91
C GLU A 198 29.31 1.30 -6.17
N PHE A 199 27.98 1.10 -6.05
CA PHE A 199 27.38 0.02 -5.28
C PHE A 199 26.65 -1.00 -6.15
N SER A 200 26.58 -2.25 -5.68
CA SER A 200 25.72 -3.28 -6.27
C SER A 200 24.24 -2.97 -6.08
N GLY A 201 23.35 -3.64 -6.83
CA GLY A 201 21.89 -3.47 -6.70
C GLY A 201 21.39 -3.72 -5.27
N GLY A 202 21.88 -4.77 -4.63
CA GLY A 202 21.51 -5.09 -3.25
C GLY A 202 22.02 -4.08 -2.23
N GLN A 203 23.23 -3.52 -2.44
CA GLN A 203 23.75 -2.45 -1.58
C GLN A 203 22.97 -1.15 -1.77
N ARG A 204 22.57 -0.79 -2.99
CA ARG A 204 21.69 0.38 -3.25
C ARG A 204 20.34 0.21 -2.57
N GLN A 205 19.77 -1.01 -2.59
CA GLN A 205 18.54 -1.29 -1.88
C GLN A 205 18.69 -1.08 -0.37
N ARG A 206 19.81 -1.53 0.23
CA ARG A 206 20.11 -1.28 1.64
C ARG A 206 20.27 0.21 1.96
N ILE A 207 20.86 1.01 1.06
CA ILE A 207 20.92 2.47 1.18
C ILE A 207 19.50 3.07 1.16
N GLY A 208 18.63 2.60 0.26
CA GLY A 208 17.22 3.01 0.22
C GLY A 208 16.45 2.67 1.51
N ILE A 209 16.73 1.50 2.10
CA ILE A 209 16.18 1.11 3.42
C ILE A 209 16.72 2.03 4.50
N ALA A 210 18.04 2.30 4.55
CA ALA A 210 18.67 3.21 5.53
C ALA A 210 18.05 4.61 5.48
N ARG A 211 17.81 5.14 4.26
CA ARG A 211 17.11 6.41 4.04
C ARG A 211 15.70 6.42 4.61
N ALA A 212 14.98 5.31 4.51
CA ALA A 212 13.62 5.22 5.05
C ALA A 212 13.61 5.13 6.58
N ILE A 213 14.49 4.32 7.18
CA ILE A 213 14.48 4.07 8.63
C ILE A 213 15.11 5.17 9.46
N ILE A 214 15.97 6.05 8.90
CA ILE A 214 16.60 7.16 9.64
C ILE A 214 15.57 8.14 10.23
N MET A 215 14.38 8.19 9.64
CA MET A 215 13.26 8.99 10.11
C MET A 215 12.51 8.36 11.30
N GLU A 216 12.90 7.16 11.73
CA GLU A 216 12.24 6.37 12.77
C GLU A 216 10.74 6.25 12.53
N PRO A 217 10.34 5.68 11.36
CA PRO A 217 8.94 5.62 10.97
C PRO A 217 8.17 4.61 11.81
N SER A 218 6.84 4.80 11.90
CA SER A 218 5.93 3.79 12.47
C SER A 218 5.40 2.83 11.38
N LEU A 219 5.38 3.29 10.12
CA LEU A 219 4.91 2.52 8.96
C LEU A 219 5.91 2.64 7.81
N ILE A 220 6.32 1.50 7.27
CA ILE A 220 7.07 1.42 6.01
C ILE A 220 6.17 0.84 4.93
N ILE A 221 6.10 1.50 3.78
CA ILE A 221 5.52 0.96 2.55
C ILE A 221 6.67 0.47 1.68
N ALA A 222 6.85 -0.83 1.59
CA ALA A 222 7.88 -1.47 0.79
C ALA A 222 7.29 -1.87 -0.58
N ASP A 223 7.53 -1.04 -1.60
CA ASP A 223 7.01 -1.24 -2.95
C ASP A 223 7.97 -2.12 -3.75
N GLU A 224 7.66 -3.40 -3.88
CA GLU A 224 8.44 -4.43 -4.56
C GLU A 224 9.97 -4.39 -4.23
N PRO A 225 10.34 -4.38 -2.94
CA PRO A 225 11.72 -4.05 -2.51
C PRO A 225 12.78 -5.07 -2.93
N ILE A 226 12.37 -6.19 -3.49
CA ILE A 226 13.23 -7.32 -3.84
C ILE A 226 13.11 -7.74 -5.32
N SER A 227 12.23 -7.10 -6.11
CA SER A 227 11.91 -7.53 -7.49
C SER A 227 13.12 -7.52 -8.43
N ALA A 228 13.99 -6.52 -8.29
CA ALA A 228 15.18 -6.32 -9.12
C ALA A 228 16.45 -7.03 -8.60
N LEU A 229 16.34 -7.90 -7.58
CA LEU A 229 17.48 -8.50 -6.90
C LEU A 229 17.61 -9.99 -7.21
N ASP A 230 18.84 -10.50 -7.18
CA ASP A 230 19.14 -11.94 -7.25
C ASP A 230 18.56 -12.69 -6.04
N VAL A 231 18.28 -14.00 -6.21
CA VAL A 231 17.61 -14.83 -5.20
C VAL A 231 18.30 -14.80 -3.84
N SER A 232 19.63 -14.88 -3.79
CA SER A 232 20.40 -14.83 -2.55
C SER A 232 20.31 -13.49 -1.84
N ILE A 233 20.32 -12.40 -2.60
CA ILE A 233 20.20 -11.03 -2.08
C ILE A 233 18.77 -10.74 -1.61
N ARG A 234 17.73 -11.29 -2.30
CA ARG A 234 16.33 -11.20 -1.84
C ARG A 234 16.18 -11.70 -0.41
N ALA A 235 16.73 -12.91 -0.11
CA ALA A 235 16.65 -13.46 1.24
C ALA A 235 17.32 -12.56 2.29
N GLN A 236 18.48 -11.98 1.96
CA GLN A 236 19.16 -11.05 2.86
C GLN A 236 18.36 -9.77 3.15
N VAL A 237 17.72 -9.19 2.12
CA VAL A 237 16.88 -7.99 2.29
C VAL A 237 15.62 -8.32 3.07
N MET A 238 15.02 -9.50 2.86
CA MET A 238 13.85 -9.95 3.63
C MET A 238 14.18 -10.13 5.12
N ASN A 239 15.31 -10.79 5.42
CA ASN A 239 15.78 -10.95 6.80
C ASN A 239 16.04 -9.59 7.44
N LEU A 240 16.73 -8.67 6.73
CA LEU A 240 16.95 -7.31 7.21
C LEU A 240 15.64 -6.60 7.55
N LEU A 241 14.61 -6.67 6.69
CA LEU A 241 13.31 -6.05 6.97
C LEU A 241 12.62 -6.69 8.18
N ASN A 242 12.78 -8.00 8.38
CA ASN A 242 12.24 -8.68 9.56
C ASN A 242 12.98 -8.25 10.85
N ASP A 243 14.31 -8.21 10.82
CA ASP A 243 15.14 -7.76 11.96
C ASP A 243 14.79 -6.31 12.34
N LEU A 244 14.58 -5.43 11.34
CA LEU A 244 14.14 -4.06 11.55
C LEU A 244 12.72 -3.98 12.13
N ARG A 245 11.80 -4.85 11.66
CA ARG A 245 10.45 -4.97 12.24
C ARG A 245 10.52 -5.29 13.72
N GLU A 246 11.32 -6.29 14.10
CA GLU A 246 11.44 -6.74 15.49
C GLU A 246 12.15 -5.72 16.36
N SER A 247 13.30 -5.18 15.92
CA SER A 247 14.14 -4.27 16.72
C SER A 247 13.52 -2.88 16.87
N MET A 248 12.84 -2.36 15.84
CA MET A 248 12.27 -1.00 15.84
C MET A 248 10.74 -0.98 16.04
N GLY A 249 10.07 -2.15 16.13
CA GLY A 249 8.62 -2.24 16.24
C GLY A 249 7.87 -1.72 14.99
N LEU A 250 8.45 -1.90 13.81
CA LEU A 250 7.91 -1.37 12.56
C LEU A 250 6.63 -2.10 12.13
N THR A 251 5.72 -1.34 11.53
CA THR A 251 4.61 -1.88 10.74
C THR A 251 4.98 -1.79 9.27
N ILE A 252 4.67 -2.82 8.49
CA ILE A 252 5.09 -2.88 7.08
C ILE A 252 3.90 -3.18 6.18
N LEU A 253 3.66 -2.30 5.19
CA LEU A 253 2.86 -2.63 4.01
C LEU A 253 3.82 -3.15 2.92
N PHE A 254 3.80 -4.46 2.71
CA PHE A 254 4.70 -5.13 1.77
C PHE A 254 3.99 -5.39 0.45
N ILE A 255 4.35 -4.65 -0.59
CA ILE A 255 3.80 -4.79 -1.94
C ILE A 255 4.69 -5.75 -2.74
N ALA A 256 4.10 -6.81 -3.30
CA ALA A 256 4.82 -7.76 -4.14
C ALA A 256 3.92 -8.32 -5.25
N HIS A 257 4.55 -8.86 -6.28
CA HIS A 257 3.86 -9.65 -7.31
C HIS A 257 4.04 -11.17 -7.09
N ASP A 258 4.99 -11.57 -6.24
CA ASP A 258 5.30 -12.97 -5.94
C ASP A 258 4.70 -13.39 -4.59
N LEU A 259 3.66 -14.22 -4.67
CA LEU A 259 2.97 -14.77 -3.51
C LEU A 259 3.86 -15.68 -2.66
N SER A 260 4.86 -16.35 -3.26
CA SER A 260 5.73 -17.28 -2.54
C SER A 260 6.55 -16.58 -1.45
N VAL A 261 6.99 -15.36 -1.74
CA VAL A 261 7.73 -14.52 -0.79
C VAL A 261 6.80 -14.01 0.32
N VAL A 262 5.62 -13.53 -0.07
CA VAL A 262 4.67 -12.91 0.86
C VAL A 262 4.15 -13.90 1.91
N LYS A 263 4.03 -15.19 1.55
CA LYS A 263 3.62 -16.26 2.45
C LYS A 263 4.40 -16.31 3.77
N TYR A 264 5.72 -16.18 3.66
CA TYR A 264 6.63 -16.36 4.81
C TYR A 264 6.91 -15.05 5.55
N PHE A 265 6.53 -13.93 4.97
CA PHE A 265 6.84 -12.62 5.52
C PHE A 265 5.63 -11.90 6.09
N SER A 266 4.43 -12.16 5.57
CA SER A 266 3.23 -11.39 5.93
C SER A 266 2.34 -12.11 6.91
N ASP A 267 1.77 -11.34 7.85
CA ASP A 267 0.77 -11.83 8.81
C ASP A 267 -0.60 -11.98 8.14
N ARG A 268 -1.00 -10.98 7.31
CA ARG A 268 -2.22 -10.96 6.51
C ARG A 268 -1.90 -10.55 5.08
N ILE A 269 -2.71 -11.01 4.14
CA ILE A 269 -2.50 -10.75 2.71
C ILE A 269 -3.79 -10.25 2.07
N GLY A 270 -3.69 -9.12 1.38
CA GLY A 270 -4.71 -8.62 0.48
C GLY A 270 -4.33 -8.89 -0.97
N VAL A 271 -5.25 -9.47 -1.73
CA VAL A 271 -5.08 -9.78 -3.15
C VAL A 271 -5.81 -8.72 -3.98
N MET A 272 -5.09 -8.05 -4.87
CA MET A 272 -5.66 -7.06 -5.78
C MET A 272 -5.75 -7.56 -7.21
N TYR A 273 -6.87 -7.24 -7.88
CA TYR A 273 -7.11 -7.51 -9.28
C TYR A 273 -7.84 -6.33 -9.93
N TYR A 274 -7.31 -5.79 -11.03
CA TYR A 274 -7.87 -4.64 -11.77
C TYR A 274 -8.38 -3.49 -10.87
N GLY A 275 -7.53 -3.07 -9.94
CA GLY A 275 -7.81 -1.94 -9.04
C GLY A 275 -8.69 -2.26 -7.84
N LYS A 276 -9.18 -3.48 -7.68
CA LYS A 276 -10.05 -3.90 -6.58
C LYS A 276 -9.36 -4.87 -5.64
N MET A 277 -9.71 -4.83 -4.36
CA MET A 277 -9.40 -5.89 -3.42
C MET A 277 -10.37 -7.06 -3.69
N VAL A 278 -9.84 -8.23 -4.04
CA VAL A 278 -10.67 -9.41 -4.35
C VAL A 278 -10.70 -10.42 -3.21
N GLU A 279 -9.64 -10.48 -2.41
CA GLU A 279 -9.57 -11.35 -1.24
C GLU A 279 -8.62 -10.75 -0.20
N LEU A 280 -8.92 -10.94 1.09
CA LEU A 280 -8.08 -10.55 2.20
C LEU A 280 -8.25 -11.57 3.32
N ALA A 281 -7.14 -12.17 3.77
CA ALA A 281 -7.16 -13.16 4.84
C ALA A 281 -5.82 -13.21 5.60
N PRO A 282 -5.76 -13.87 6.77
CA PRO A 282 -4.50 -14.30 7.37
C PRO A 282 -3.67 -15.11 6.36
N SER A 283 -2.34 -14.94 6.38
CA SER A 283 -1.45 -15.58 5.39
C SER A 283 -1.68 -17.07 5.28
N ASP A 284 -1.65 -17.79 6.40
CA ASP A 284 -1.84 -19.25 6.40
C ASP A 284 -3.21 -19.68 5.85
N GLU A 285 -4.25 -18.91 6.15
CA GLU A 285 -5.63 -19.19 5.69
C GLU A 285 -5.75 -18.99 4.19
N LEU A 286 -5.22 -17.88 3.65
CA LEU A 286 -5.25 -17.59 2.23
C LEU A 286 -4.59 -18.70 1.40
N PHE A 287 -3.47 -19.28 1.90
CA PHE A 287 -2.76 -20.36 1.22
C PHE A 287 -3.43 -21.72 1.38
N ARG A 288 -4.10 -21.96 2.51
CA ARG A 288 -4.80 -23.22 2.79
C ARG A 288 -6.16 -23.28 2.13
N HIS A 289 -6.90 -22.18 2.17
CA HIS A 289 -8.30 -22.10 1.73
C HIS A 289 -8.58 -20.83 0.92
N PRO A 290 -7.97 -20.65 -0.27
CA PRO A 290 -8.27 -19.51 -1.13
C PRO A 290 -9.71 -19.60 -1.66
N LEU A 291 -10.49 -18.53 -1.50
CA LEU A 291 -11.90 -18.51 -1.87
C LEU A 291 -12.12 -17.90 -3.24
N HIS A 292 -11.45 -16.77 -3.55
CA HIS A 292 -11.64 -16.11 -4.84
C HIS A 292 -10.95 -16.89 -5.98
N PRO A 293 -11.62 -17.12 -7.13
CA PRO A 293 -11.03 -17.86 -8.27
C PRO A 293 -9.71 -17.28 -8.77
N TYR A 294 -9.57 -15.96 -8.77
CA TYR A 294 -8.31 -15.30 -9.13
C TYR A 294 -7.16 -15.66 -8.17
N THR A 295 -7.42 -15.69 -6.86
CA THR A 295 -6.42 -16.12 -5.87
C THR A 295 -6.00 -17.57 -6.10
N ARG A 296 -6.94 -18.47 -6.39
CA ARG A 296 -6.66 -19.85 -6.76
C ARG A 296 -5.79 -19.93 -8.02
N SER A 297 -6.08 -19.11 -9.03
CA SER A 297 -5.27 -19.00 -10.24
C SER A 297 -3.84 -18.58 -9.91
N LEU A 298 -3.66 -17.50 -9.14
CA LEU A 298 -2.35 -17.02 -8.72
C LEU A 298 -1.56 -18.09 -7.94
N LEU A 299 -2.18 -18.73 -6.95
CA LEU A 299 -1.56 -19.80 -6.15
C LEU A 299 -1.22 -21.01 -7.01
N SER A 300 -2.08 -21.33 -8.00
CA SER A 300 -1.80 -22.39 -8.95
C SER A 300 -0.59 -22.08 -9.85
N ALA A 301 -0.10 -20.87 -9.93
CA ALA A 301 1.06 -20.48 -10.72
C ALA A 301 2.38 -20.54 -9.96
N ILE A 302 2.38 -20.71 -8.62
CA ILE A 302 3.61 -20.79 -7.80
C ILE A 302 4.34 -22.11 -8.08
N PRO A 303 5.60 -22.12 -8.58
CA PRO A 303 6.34 -23.36 -8.82
C PRO A 303 6.54 -24.16 -7.54
N GLN A 304 6.38 -25.49 -7.64
CA GLN A 304 6.68 -26.40 -6.53
C GLN A 304 8.08 -26.98 -6.72
N PRO A 305 8.85 -27.18 -5.65
CA PRO A 305 10.21 -27.74 -5.73
C PRO A 305 10.27 -29.19 -6.24
N ASP A 306 9.15 -29.95 -6.18
CA ASP A 306 9.06 -31.31 -6.66
C ASP A 306 8.88 -31.37 -8.20
N PRO A 307 9.88 -31.86 -8.96
CA PRO A 307 9.79 -31.96 -10.42
C PRO A 307 8.67 -32.88 -10.91
N ASN A 308 8.30 -33.91 -10.14
CA ASN A 308 7.25 -34.87 -10.52
C ASN A 308 5.87 -34.25 -10.36
N TYR A 309 5.68 -33.46 -9.32
CA TYR A 309 4.48 -32.72 -9.10
C TYR A 309 4.31 -31.64 -10.20
N GLU A 310 5.39 -30.90 -10.53
CA GLU A 310 5.35 -29.81 -11.51
C GLU A 310 5.01 -30.30 -12.93
N LYS A 311 5.46 -31.50 -13.33
CA LYS A 311 5.12 -32.10 -14.64
C LYS A 311 3.63 -32.38 -14.83
N ASN A 312 2.94 -32.74 -13.75
CA ASN A 312 1.52 -33.13 -13.78
C ASN A 312 0.56 -31.99 -13.37
N ARG A 313 1.11 -30.83 -13.03
CA ARG A 313 0.37 -29.69 -12.52
C ARG A 313 -0.49 -29.06 -13.59
N LYS A 314 -1.77 -28.88 -13.29
CA LYS A 314 -2.70 -28.09 -14.11
C LYS A 314 -2.79 -26.66 -13.56
N ARG A 315 -2.34 -25.69 -14.34
CA ARG A 315 -2.54 -24.28 -14.00
C ARG A 315 -4.03 -23.93 -14.16
N ILE A 316 -4.57 -23.26 -13.15
CA ILE A 316 -5.92 -22.72 -13.19
C ILE A 316 -5.83 -21.37 -13.88
N VAL A 317 -6.59 -21.17 -14.95
CA VAL A 317 -6.67 -19.89 -15.64
C VAL A 317 -7.94 -19.20 -15.18
N TYR A 318 -7.80 -18.02 -14.57
CA TYR A 318 -8.93 -17.20 -14.19
C TYR A 318 -9.56 -16.53 -15.40
N ASN A 319 -10.87 -16.69 -15.56
CA ASN A 319 -11.65 -16.00 -16.59
C ASN A 319 -12.72 -15.13 -15.91
N PRO A 320 -12.53 -13.79 -15.84
CA PRO A 320 -13.46 -12.92 -15.12
C PRO A 320 -14.89 -12.91 -15.67
N VAL A 321 -15.07 -13.28 -16.94
CA VAL A 321 -16.41 -13.36 -17.55
C VAL A 321 -17.13 -14.67 -17.21
N ALA A 322 -16.37 -15.77 -17.11
CA ALA A 322 -16.95 -17.07 -16.80
C ALA A 322 -17.10 -17.30 -15.29
N ASP A 323 -16.09 -16.85 -14.51
CA ASP A 323 -16.04 -17.08 -13.06
C ASP A 323 -16.84 -16.05 -12.26
N HIS A 324 -16.92 -14.79 -12.77
CA HIS A 324 -17.66 -13.69 -12.14
C HIS A 324 -18.25 -12.77 -13.21
N ASP A 325 -19.54 -12.94 -13.53
CA ASP A 325 -20.22 -12.00 -14.44
C ASP A 325 -20.68 -10.73 -13.71
N TYR A 326 -19.74 -9.83 -13.46
CA TYR A 326 -20.02 -8.52 -12.84
C TYR A 326 -20.88 -7.58 -13.68
N ARG A 327 -21.30 -7.99 -14.90
CA ARG A 327 -22.27 -7.23 -15.71
C ARG A 327 -23.69 -7.34 -15.15
N ASN A 328 -23.99 -8.46 -14.49
CA ASN A 328 -25.31 -8.78 -13.97
C ASN A 328 -25.40 -8.70 -12.43
N SER A 329 -24.27 -8.56 -11.72
CA SER A 329 -24.23 -8.44 -10.27
C SER A 329 -23.26 -7.35 -9.85
N THR A 330 -23.59 -6.59 -8.79
CA THR A 330 -22.65 -5.66 -8.16
C THR A 330 -21.94 -6.43 -7.05
N PRO A 331 -20.65 -6.78 -7.23
CA PRO A 331 -19.92 -7.53 -6.22
C PRO A 331 -19.74 -6.69 -4.97
N SER A 332 -19.84 -7.33 -3.81
CA SER A 332 -19.56 -6.72 -2.52
C SER A 332 -18.38 -7.40 -1.84
N PHE A 333 -17.47 -6.62 -1.29
CA PHE A 333 -16.36 -7.13 -0.47
C PHE A 333 -16.88 -7.37 0.94
N ARG A 334 -16.99 -8.63 1.36
CA ARG A 334 -17.60 -9.01 2.63
C ARG A 334 -16.81 -10.08 3.34
N GLU A 335 -16.91 -10.10 4.64
CA GLU A 335 -16.39 -11.15 5.50
C GLU A 335 -17.23 -12.42 5.34
N VAL A 336 -16.59 -13.53 4.97
CA VAL A 336 -17.23 -14.85 4.80
C VAL A 336 -16.86 -15.80 5.92
N GLU A 337 -15.67 -15.63 6.49
CA GLU A 337 -15.18 -16.32 7.67
C GLU A 337 -14.43 -15.30 8.56
N PRO A 338 -14.26 -15.54 9.86
CA PRO A 338 -13.60 -14.58 10.74
C PRO A 338 -12.23 -14.14 10.23
N GLY A 339 -12.11 -12.85 9.85
CA GLY A 339 -10.90 -12.26 9.26
C GLY A 339 -10.64 -12.62 7.79
N HIS A 340 -11.54 -13.35 7.12
CA HIS A 340 -11.44 -13.72 5.71
C HIS A 340 -12.51 -13.01 4.88
N PHE A 341 -12.08 -12.07 4.06
CA PHE A 341 -12.94 -11.22 3.23
C PHE A 341 -12.77 -11.57 1.76
N VAL A 342 -13.88 -11.61 1.02
CA VAL A 342 -13.91 -11.95 -0.42
C VAL A 342 -14.85 -11.02 -1.17
N LEU A 343 -14.47 -10.67 -2.37
CA LEU A 343 -15.32 -9.95 -3.34
C LEU A 343 -16.20 -10.96 -4.07
N CYS A 344 -17.49 -10.98 -3.76
CA CYS A 344 -18.47 -11.90 -4.34
C CYS A 344 -19.87 -11.27 -4.43
#